data_f3fd204be0828ef35fb3d68b879ab646
#
_entry.id   f3fd204be0828ef35fb3d68b879ab646
#
_cell.length_a   1.000
_cell.length_b   1.000
_cell.length_c   1.000
_cell.angle_alpha   90.00
_cell.angle_beta   90.00
_cell.angle_gamma   90.00
#
_symmetry.space_group_name_H-M   'P 1'
#
loop_
_entity.id
_entity.type
_entity.pdbx_description
1 polymer ?
#
loop_
_entity_poly.entity_id
_entity_poly.type
_entity_poly.pdbx_seq_one_letter_code
_entity_poly.pdbx_strand_id
1 'polypeptide(L)'
;MPRRTDLRRILLLGSGPIVIGQACEFDYSGTQACKALRAEGFEVVLVNSNPASIMTDPDMADRTYIEPLTPEVVTRVIELERPDALLPTMGGQTALNLAVTLAENGTLERYGVELIGANLEAIQKAEDRLLFKQAMERIGVAVCPSGIATPILSLIHISEPTR
;
A
#
# COMPACT_ATOMS: atom_id res chain seq x y z
N MET A 1 -16.01 14.68 -6.41
CA MET A 1 -15.04 15.65 -5.85
C MET A 1 -14.32 16.29 -7.01
N PRO A 2 -13.95 17.58 -6.95
CA PRO A 2 -13.17 18.17 -8.02
C PRO A 2 -11.80 17.49 -8.12
N ARG A 3 -11.28 17.42 -9.35
CA ARG A 3 -9.92 16.89 -9.62
C ARG A 3 -8.88 17.70 -8.82
N ARG A 4 -7.88 17.01 -8.26
CA ARG A 4 -6.67 17.63 -7.69
C ARG A 4 -5.84 18.24 -8.83
N THR A 5 -5.69 19.55 -8.82
CA THR A 5 -4.92 20.29 -9.85
C THR A 5 -3.44 20.49 -9.50
N ASP A 6 -3.10 20.20 -8.27
CA ASP A 6 -1.75 20.25 -7.69
C ASP A 6 -0.92 18.98 -7.95
N LEU A 7 -1.56 17.89 -8.38
CA LEU A 7 -0.91 16.65 -8.77
C LEU A 7 -0.92 16.49 -10.29
N ARG A 8 0.18 16.02 -10.84
CA ARG A 8 0.33 15.72 -12.26
C ARG A 8 0.70 14.27 -12.50
N ARG A 9 1.71 13.76 -11.79
CA ARG A 9 2.24 12.40 -11.94
C ARG A 9 2.03 11.59 -10.69
N ILE A 10 1.44 10.40 -10.84
CA ILE A 10 1.13 9.49 -9.74
C ILE A 10 1.89 8.18 -9.94
N LEU A 11 2.65 7.77 -8.91
CA LEU A 11 3.29 6.46 -8.84
C LEU A 11 2.33 5.48 -8.21
N LEU A 12 2.00 4.41 -8.93
CA LEU A 12 1.15 3.31 -8.49
C LEU A 12 2.01 2.09 -8.20
N LEU A 13 1.85 1.50 -7.03
CA LEU A 13 2.50 0.24 -6.67
C LEU A 13 1.54 -0.93 -6.91
N GLY A 14 2.02 -1.92 -7.66
CA GLY A 14 1.31 -3.18 -7.87
C GLY A 14 1.45 -4.12 -6.68
N SER A 15 0.81 -5.29 -6.79
CA SER A 15 0.73 -6.30 -5.73
C SER A 15 1.93 -7.23 -5.65
N GLY A 16 2.91 -7.06 -6.54
CA GLY A 16 4.09 -7.92 -6.57
C GLY A 16 3.84 -9.26 -7.28
N PRO A 17 4.61 -10.30 -6.95
CA PRO A 17 4.47 -11.62 -7.53
C PRO A 17 3.18 -12.28 -7.02
N ILE A 18 2.17 -12.37 -7.89
CA ILE A 18 0.92 -13.05 -7.59
C ILE A 18 0.98 -14.45 -8.19
N VAL A 19 0.66 -15.47 -7.38
CA VAL A 19 0.45 -16.82 -7.87
C VAL A 19 -0.86 -16.85 -8.66
N ILE A 20 -0.86 -17.47 -9.84
CA ILE A 20 -2.05 -17.59 -10.70
C ILE A 20 -3.23 -18.13 -9.86
N GLY A 21 -4.34 -17.41 -9.86
CA GLY A 21 -5.55 -17.73 -9.10
C GLY A 21 -5.62 -17.15 -7.70
N GLN A 22 -4.54 -16.54 -7.18
CA GLN A 22 -4.56 -15.75 -5.95
C GLN A 22 -4.54 -14.26 -6.25
N ALA A 23 -5.36 -13.50 -5.52
CA ALA A 23 -5.33 -12.03 -5.55
C ALA A 23 -5.46 -11.40 -6.95
N CYS A 24 -6.19 -12.03 -7.87
CA CYS A 24 -6.49 -11.45 -9.18
C CYS A 24 -7.32 -10.15 -9.06
N GLU A 25 -7.98 -9.94 -7.93
CA GLU A 25 -8.65 -8.69 -7.58
C GLU A 25 -7.69 -7.51 -7.51
N PHE A 26 -6.44 -7.69 -7.07
CA PHE A 26 -5.45 -6.61 -7.04
C PHE A 26 -4.99 -6.20 -8.43
N ASP A 27 -4.83 -7.17 -9.35
CA ASP A 27 -4.52 -6.88 -10.75
C ASP A 27 -5.65 -6.10 -11.42
N TYR A 28 -6.90 -6.53 -11.20
CA TYR A 28 -8.06 -5.80 -11.67
C TYR A 28 -8.15 -4.41 -11.06
N SER A 29 -8.00 -4.27 -9.75
CA SER A 29 -8.06 -2.99 -9.05
C SER A 29 -6.97 -2.02 -9.53
N GLY A 30 -5.74 -2.51 -9.69
CA GLY A 30 -4.62 -1.74 -10.22
C GLY A 30 -4.87 -1.28 -11.65
N THR A 31 -5.39 -2.17 -12.50
CA THR A 31 -5.76 -1.84 -13.89
C THR A 31 -6.85 -0.76 -13.94
N GLN A 32 -7.89 -0.88 -13.11
CA GLN A 32 -8.96 0.13 -13.05
C GLN A 32 -8.45 1.47 -12.49
N ALA A 33 -7.53 1.44 -11.51
CA ALA A 33 -6.90 2.65 -11.01
C ALA A 33 -6.08 3.36 -12.10
N CYS A 34 -5.27 2.64 -12.87
CA CYS A 34 -4.54 3.21 -14.01
C CYS A 34 -5.50 3.88 -15.01
N LYS A 35 -6.58 3.19 -15.40
CA LYS A 35 -7.57 3.73 -16.33
C LYS A 35 -8.26 4.97 -15.78
N ALA A 36 -8.69 4.94 -14.52
CA ALA A 36 -9.37 6.06 -13.88
C ALA A 36 -8.47 7.28 -13.76
N LEU A 37 -7.22 7.10 -13.30
CA LEU A 37 -6.26 8.19 -13.16
C LEU A 37 -5.91 8.83 -14.52
N ARG A 38 -5.69 8.01 -15.55
CA ARG A 38 -5.45 8.53 -16.91
C ARG A 38 -6.66 9.24 -17.50
N ALA A 39 -7.87 8.74 -17.28
CA ALA A 39 -9.12 9.40 -17.70
C ALA A 39 -9.29 10.76 -17.05
N GLU A 40 -8.85 10.93 -15.78
CA GLU A 40 -8.79 12.21 -15.07
C GLU A 40 -7.60 13.08 -15.52
N GLY A 41 -6.74 12.59 -16.42
CA GLY A 41 -5.62 13.32 -17.01
C GLY A 41 -4.37 13.37 -16.14
N PHE A 42 -4.17 12.42 -15.23
CA PHE A 42 -2.91 12.21 -14.53
C PHE A 42 -1.95 11.36 -15.38
N GLU A 43 -0.68 11.62 -15.26
CA GLU A 43 0.38 10.75 -15.79
C GLU A 43 0.62 9.63 -14.75
N VAL A 44 0.51 8.37 -15.20
CA VAL A 44 0.60 7.20 -14.33
C VAL A 44 1.91 6.48 -14.56
N VAL A 45 2.70 6.35 -13.50
CA VAL A 45 3.89 5.50 -13.44
C VAL A 45 3.53 4.27 -12.62
N LEU A 46 3.71 3.09 -13.18
CA LEU A 46 3.43 1.81 -12.51
C LEU A 46 4.73 1.08 -12.19
N VAL A 47 4.83 0.55 -10.96
CA VAL A 47 5.87 -0.43 -10.61
C VAL A 47 5.19 -1.71 -10.15
N ASN A 48 5.48 -2.82 -10.81
CA ASN A 48 5.01 -4.15 -10.43
C ASN A 48 6.02 -5.21 -10.85
N SER A 49 6.24 -6.23 -10.01
CA SER A 49 7.22 -7.27 -10.30
C SER A 49 6.69 -8.40 -11.19
N ASN A 50 5.39 -8.48 -11.42
CA ASN A 50 4.79 -9.52 -12.23
C ASN A 50 4.56 -9.05 -13.67
N PRO A 51 5.30 -9.58 -14.67
CA PRO A 51 5.11 -9.19 -16.07
C PRO A 51 3.82 -9.78 -16.68
N ALA A 52 3.19 -10.76 -16.04
CA ALA A 52 2.00 -11.47 -16.55
C ALA A 52 0.69 -10.88 -16.00
N SER A 53 0.72 -9.70 -15.35
CA SER A 53 -0.48 -9.03 -14.87
C SER A 53 -1.06 -8.11 -15.94
N ILE A 54 -2.39 -7.89 -15.89
CA ILE A 54 -3.09 -7.00 -16.84
C ILE A 54 -2.59 -5.56 -16.66
N MET A 55 -2.33 -5.15 -15.41
CA MET A 55 -1.86 -3.79 -15.13
C MET A 55 -0.49 -3.48 -15.74
N THR A 56 0.35 -4.49 -16.00
CA THR A 56 1.67 -4.30 -16.63
C THR A 56 1.63 -4.28 -18.15
N ASP A 57 0.44 -4.41 -18.76
CA ASP A 57 0.28 -4.18 -20.20
C ASP A 57 0.74 -2.75 -20.54
N PRO A 58 1.54 -2.57 -21.61
CA PRO A 58 2.08 -1.26 -22.00
C PRO A 58 1.04 -0.16 -22.18
N ASP A 59 -0.19 -0.52 -22.50
CA ASP A 59 -1.29 0.44 -22.73
C ASP A 59 -1.96 0.91 -21.43
N MET A 60 -1.65 0.30 -20.28
CA MET A 60 -2.32 0.60 -19.02
C MET A 60 -1.78 1.83 -18.31
N ALA A 61 -0.47 2.01 -18.28
CA ALA A 61 0.18 3.16 -17.65
C ALA A 61 1.01 3.95 -18.68
N ASP A 62 1.35 5.18 -18.37
CA ASP A 62 2.22 5.99 -19.24
C ASP A 62 3.67 5.50 -19.18
N ARG A 63 4.07 4.93 -18.04
CA ARG A 63 5.35 4.24 -17.84
C ARG A 63 5.16 3.04 -16.92
N THR A 64 5.72 1.90 -17.30
CA THR A 64 5.64 0.64 -16.54
C THR A 64 7.05 0.13 -16.26
N TYR A 65 7.32 -0.08 -14.97
CA TYR A 65 8.54 -0.71 -14.47
C TYR A 65 8.23 -2.13 -13.98
N ILE A 66 8.76 -3.12 -14.68
CA ILE A 66 8.65 -4.53 -14.28
C ILE A 66 9.89 -4.86 -13.46
N GLU A 67 9.84 -4.51 -12.19
CA GLU A 67 10.98 -4.55 -11.29
C GLU A 67 10.55 -5.06 -9.90
N PRO A 68 11.48 -5.60 -9.09
CA PRO A 68 11.18 -5.98 -7.73
C PRO A 68 10.63 -4.84 -6.89
N LEU A 69 9.59 -5.10 -6.10
CA LEU A 69 9.01 -4.13 -5.18
C LEU A 69 9.85 -4.03 -3.90
N THR A 70 11.05 -3.47 -4.03
CA THR A 70 11.96 -3.20 -2.91
C THR A 70 12.13 -1.70 -2.68
N PRO A 71 12.46 -1.27 -1.45
CA PRO A 71 12.67 0.15 -1.15
C PRO A 71 13.72 0.79 -2.07
N GLU A 72 14.79 0.08 -2.40
CA GLU A 72 15.89 0.58 -3.23
C GLU A 72 15.45 0.82 -4.66
N VAL A 73 14.73 -0.14 -5.25
CA VAL A 73 14.24 -0.03 -6.63
C VAL A 73 13.20 1.07 -6.74
N VAL A 74 12.21 1.10 -5.83
CA VAL A 74 11.17 2.12 -5.87
C VAL A 74 11.73 3.52 -5.59
N THR A 75 12.74 3.64 -4.72
CA THR A 75 13.44 4.91 -4.52
C THR A 75 14.09 5.40 -5.82
N ARG A 76 14.73 4.50 -6.59
CA ARG A 76 15.31 4.86 -7.90
C ARG A 76 14.27 5.30 -8.91
N VAL A 77 13.11 4.63 -8.94
CA VAL A 77 11.98 5.05 -9.79
C VAL A 77 11.46 6.42 -9.38
N ILE A 78 11.30 6.68 -8.07
CA ILE A 78 10.92 8.00 -7.55
C ILE A 78 11.95 9.07 -7.94
N GLU A 79 13.23 8.76 -7.84
CA GLU A 79 14.31 9.68 -8.25
C GLU A 79 14.27 10.01 -9.73
N LEU A 80 14.01 9.03 -10.57
CA LEU A 80 13.95 9.18 -12.03
C LEU A 80 12.69 9.91 -12.50
N GLU A 81 11.53 9.46 -11.99
CA GLU A 81 10.21 9.89 -12.48
C GLU A 81 9.68 11.14 -11.76
N ARG A 82 10.17 11.42 -10.55
CA ARG A 82 9.70 12.55 -9.73
C ARG A 82 8.17 12.64 -9.65
N PRO A 83 7.49 11.60 -9.17
CA PRO A 83 6.04 11.65 -9.02
C PRO A 83 5.66 12.65 -7.92
N ASP A 84 4.49 13.27 -8.06
CA ASP A 84 3.93 14.15 -7.03
C ASP A 84 3.30 13.34 -5.90
N ALA A 85 2.79 12.14 -6.23
CA ALA A 85 2.10 11.30 -5.25
C ALA A 85 2.40 9.81 -5.47
N LEU A 86 2.28 9.04 -4.36
CA LEU A 86 2.37 7.59 -4.32
C LEU A 86 1.02 6.99 -3.92
N LEU A 87 0.48 6.07 -4.73
CA LEU A 87 -0.76 5.32 -4.46
C LEU A 87 -0.44 3.84 -4.19
N PRO A 88 -0.37 3.40 -2.92
CA PRO A 88 -0.04 2.02 -2.56
C PRO A 88 -1.26 1.11 -2.39
N THR A 89 -2.46 1.67 -2.22
CA THR A 89 -3.66 0.95 -1.79
C THR A 89 -4.16 -0.10 -2.78
N MET A 90 -3.71 -0.05 -4.03
CA MET A 90 -4.09 -1.01 -5.08
C MET A 90 -3.19 -2.26 -5.11
N GLY A 91 -2.08 -2.28 -4.40
CA GLY A 91 -1.10 -3.36 -4.42
C GLY A 91 -1.13 -4.29 -3.20
N GLY A 92 -2.17 -4.19 -2.37
CA GLY A 92 -2.31 -5.01 -1.16
C GLY A 92 -1.20 -4.79 -0.14
N GLN A 93 -0.99 -5.79 0.73
CA GLN A 93 -0.06 -5.71 1.85
C GLN A 93 1.38 -5.39 1.43
N THR A 94 1.85 -5.96 0.31
CA THR A 94 3.20 -5.72 -0.19
C THR A 94 3.43 -4.24 -0.47
N ALA A 95 2.50 -3.59 -1.16
CA ALA A 95 2.59 -2.17 -1.50
C ALA A 95 2.42 -1.27 -0.27
N LEU A 96 1.53 -1.63 0.67
CA LEU A 96 1.32 -0.89 1.91
C LEU A 96 2.57 -0.93 2.80
N ASN A 97 3.17 -2.10 3.02
CA ASN A 97 4.41 -2.24 3.78
C ASN A 97 5.56 -1.46 3.15
N LEU A 98 5.66 -1.51 1.82
CA LEU A 98 6.68 -0.76 1.08
C LEU A 98 6.48 0.75 1.23
N ALA A 99 5.23 1.25 1.16
CA ALA A 99 4.93 2.66 1.37
C ALA A 99 5.27 3.14 2.79
N VAL A 100 4.99 2.32 3.81
CA VAL A 100 5.41 2.60 5.20
C VAL A 100 6.92 2.70 5.28
N THR A 101 7.66 1.73 4.71
CA THR A 101 9.13 1.74 4.70
C THR A 101 9.69 2.99 4.00
N LEU A 102 9.12 3.39 2.85
CA LEU A 102 9.54 4.58 2.10
C LEU A 102 9.23 5.89 2.84
N ALA A 103 8.17 5.92 3.65
CA ALA A 103 7.86 7.05 4.50
C ALA A 103 8.83 7.13 5.70
N GLU A 104 9.05 6.01 6.40
CA GLU A 104 9.90 5.94 7.60
C GLU A 104 11.39 6.19 7.30
N ASN A 105 11.88 5.76 6.13
CA ASN A 105 13.26 6.02 5.73
C ASN A 105 13.47 7.42 5.13
N GLY A 106 12.42 8.26 5.11
CA GLY A 106 12.47 9.64 4.64
C GLY A 106 12.49 9.81 3.12
N THR A 107 12.33 8.75 2.33
CA THR A 107 12.35 8.83 0.87
C THR A 107 11.22 9.71 0.34
N LEU A 108 9.99 9.53 0.83
CA LEU A 108 8.85 10.32 0.36
C LEU A 108 9.04 11.81 0.69
N GLU A 109 9.50 12.14 1.89
CA GLU A 109 9.77 13.52 2.30
C GLU A 109 10.89 14.15 1.45
N ARG A 110 11.99 13.41 1.25
CA ARG A 110 13.15 13.86 0.47
C ARG A 110 12.81 14.27 -0.96
N TYR A 111 11.89 13.56 -1.58
CA TYR A 111 11.48 13.80 -2.97
C TYR A 111 10.17 14.57 -3.09
N GLY A 112 9.53 14.93 -1.98
CA GLY A 112 8.27 15.67 -1.95
C GLY A 112 7.07 14.87 -2.47
N VAL A 113 7.07 13.55 -2.26
CA VAL A 113 6.02 12.64 -2.74
C VAL A 113 4.92 12.51 -1.70
N GLU A 114 3.70 12.89 -2.04
CA GLU A 114 2.54 12.76 -1.16
C GLU A 114 2.01 11.32 -1.16
N LEU A 115 1.74 10.75 0.02
CA LEU A 115 1.07 9.46 0.13
C LEU A 115 -0.44 9.66 0.01
N ILE A 116 -1.06 9.14 -1.06
CA ILE A 116 -2.49 9.26 -1.35
C ILE A 116 -3.23 7.92 -1.22
N GLY A 117 -4.56 8.00 -1.12
CA GLY A 117 -5.42 6.82 -0.90
C GLY A 117 -5.56 6.48 0.58
N ALA A 118 -4.45 6.32 1.29
CA ALA A 118 -4.40 6.21 2.75
C ALA A 118 -3.13 6.89 3.27
N ASN A 119 -3.24 7.64 4.36
CA ASN A 119 -2.08 8.24 5.00
C ASN A 119 -1.35 7.21 5.89
N LEU A 120 -0.10 7.52 6.25
CA LEU A 120 0.75 6.62 7.04
C LEU A 120 0.10 6.19 8.35
N GLU A 121 -0.53 7.13 9.07
CA GLU A 121 -1.20 6.85 10.35
C GLU A 121 -2.38 5.88 10.18
N ALA A 122 -3.17 6.05 9.11
CA ALA A 122 -4.29 5.15 8.80
C ALA A 122 -3.79 3.74 8.44
N ILE A 123 -2.71 3.64 7.67
CA ILE A 123 -2.10 2.35 7.33
C ILE A 123 -1.62 1.65 8.60
N GLN A 124 -0.83 2.32 9.43
CA GLN A 124 -0.31 1.76 10.69
C GLN A 124 -1.43 1.32 11.64
N LYS A 125 -2.50 2.13 11.78
CA LYS A 125 -3.65 1.77 12.60
C LYS A 125 -4.42 0.56 12.07
N ALA A 126 -4.53 0.43 10.75
CA ALA A 126 -5.22 -0.70 10.14
C ALA A 126 -4.42 -2.00 10.25
N GLU A 127 -3.10 -1.91 10.17
CA GLU A 127 -2.19 -3.05 10.15
C GLU A 127 -1.86 -3.58 11.55
N ASP A 128 -1.70 -2.69 12.53
CA ASP A 128 -1.36 -3.07 13.90
C ASP A 128 -2.62 -3.42 14.69
N ARG A 129 -2.72 -4.68 15.13
CA ARG A 129 -3.88 -5.19 15.87
C ARG A 129 -4.14 -4.44 17.17
N LEU A 130 -3.08 -3.98 17.85
CA LEU A 130 -3.22 -3.24 19.10
C LEU A 130 -3.73 -1.82 18.84
N LEU A 131 -3.12 -1.14 17.86
CA LEU A 131 -3.53 0.22 17.48
C LEU A 131 -4.97 0.22 16.96
N PHE A 132 -5.33 -0.79 16.16
CA PHE A 132 -6.71 -0.96 15.68
C PHE A 132 -7.70 -1.16 16.85
N LYS A 133 -7.39 -2.08 17.77
CA LYS A 133 -8.23 -2.32 18.97
C LYS A 133 -8.42 -1.04 19.78
N GLN A 134 -7.35 -0.33 20.08
CA GLN A 134 -7.41 0.94 20.81
C GLN A 134 -8.22 2.01 20.07
N ALA A 135 -8.12 2.06 18.74
CA ALA A 135 -8.90 2.98 17.92
C ALA A 135 -10.40 2.67 18.01
N MET A 136 -10.79 1.37 17.94
CA MET A 136 -12.18 0.93 18.06
C MET A 136 -12.75 1.22 19.46
N GLU A 137 -12.01 0.90 20.50
CA GLU A 137 -12.40 1.19 21.90
C GLU A 137 -12.62 2.69 22.12
N ARG A 138 -11.76 3.54 21.54
CA ARG A 138 -11.88 5.01 21.66
C ARG A 138 -13.14 5.57 21.04
N ILE A 139 -13.63 4.96 19.96
CA ILE A 139 -14.89 5.38 19.30
C ILE A 139 -16.12 4.62 19.82
N GLY A 140 -15.95 3.79 20.88
CA GLY A 140 -17.06 3.07 21.52
C GLY A 140 -17.54 1.84 20.75
N VAL A 141 -16.77 1.32 19.80
CA VAL A 141 -17.09 0.10 19.08
C VAL A 141 -16.61 -1.10 19.91
N ALA A 142 -17.53 -2.05 20.15
CA ALA A 142 -17.20 -3.26 20.88
C ALA A 142 -16.21 -4.14 20.09
N VAL A 143 -15.16 -4.59 20.76
CA VAL A 143 -14.16 -5.53 20.21
C VAL A 143 -14.14 -6.81 21.03
N CYS A 144 -13.73 -7.92 20.40
CA CYS A 144 -13.60 -9.18 21.10
C CYS A 144 -12.62 -9.04 22.28
N PRO A 145 -12.93 -9.64 23.46
CA PRO A 145 -11.98 -9.72 24.55
C PRO A 145 -10.70 -10.41 24.07
N SER A 146 -9.58 -9.70 24.17
CA SER A 146 -8.29 -10.19 23.68
C SER A 146 -7.18 -9.64 24.52
N GLY A 147 -6.15 -10.46 24.76
CA GLY A 147 -4.90 -10.06 25.40
C GLY A 147 -3.73 -10.08 24.42
N ILE A 148 -2.66 -9.39 24.77
CA ILE A 148 -1.42 -9.42 24.03
C ILE A 148 -0.47 -10.34 24.77
N ALA A 149 0.07 -11.33 24.05
CA ALA A 149 1.08 -12.24 24.54
C ALA A 149 2.35 -12.09 23.70
N THR A 150 3.37 -11.48 24.23
CA THR A 150 4.63 -11.29 23.52
C THR A 150 5.63 -12.46 23.75
N PRO A 151 5.81 -13.00 24.95
CA PRO A 151 6.57 -14.24 25.15
C PRO A 151 5.65 -15.48 25.16
N ILE A 152 6.18 -16.63 24.73
CA ILE A 152 5.46 -17.91 24.73
C ILE A 152 4.86 -18.26 26.11
N LEU A 153 5.56 -17.92 27.18
CA LEU A 153 5.09 -18.14 28.55
C LEU A 153 3.82 -17.33 28.91
N SER A 154 3.58 -16.18 28.29
CA SER A 154 2.36 -15.41 28.54
C SER A 154 1.13 -16.00 27.85
N LEU A 155 1.30 -16.77 26.76
CA LEU A 155 0.23 -17.52 26.11
C LEU A 155 -0.32 -18.63 27.00
N ILE A 156 0.55 -19.29 27.80
CA ILE A 156 0.16 -20.36 28.72
C ILE A 156 -0.76 -19.81 29.80
N HIS A 157 -0.47 -18.65 30.35
CA HIS A 157 -1.29 -18.01 31.37
C HIS A 157 -2.63 -17.48 30.89
N ILE A 158 -2.72 -17.11 29.59
CA ILE A 158 -3.97 -16.63 28.98
C ILE A 158 -4.86 -17.80 28.53
N SER A 159 -4.27 -18.93 28.19
CA SER A 159 -4.98 -20.10 27.64
C SER A 159 -5.28 -21.19 28.68
N GLU A 160 -4.84 -21.07 29.95
CA GLU A 160 -5.23 -22.01 30.97
C GLU A 160 -6.74 -21.95 31.19
N PRO A 161 -7.47 -23.09 31.01
CA PRO A 161 -8.88 -23.12 31.33
C PRO A 161 -9.03 -22.90 32.83
N THR A 162 -9.72 -21.85 33.21
CA THR A 162 -10.19 -21.66 34.58
C THR A 162 -11.04 -22.90 34.95
N ARG A 163 -10.52 -23.72 35.83
CA ARG A 163 -11.28 -24.82 36.45
C ARG A 163 -12.38 -24.28 37.36
#